data_ad61bcc893d5c5dc8a56214315d23049
#
_entry.id   ad61bcc893d5c5dc8a56214315d23049
#
_cell.length_a   1.000
_cell.length_b   1.000
_cell.length_c   1.000
_cell.angle_alpha   90.00
_cell.angle_beta   90.00
_cell.angle_gamma   90.00
#
_symmetry.space_group_name_H-M   'P 1'
#
loop_
_entity.id
_entity.type
_entity.pdbx_description
1 polymer ?
#
loop_
_entity_poly.entity_id
_entity_poly.type
_entity_poly.pdbx_seq_one_letter_code
_entity_poly.pdbx_strand_id
1 'polypeptide(L)'
;MSRSHTHIFYLLIGLCFSVNIQGQILDRHLSDLYADKFNQQDKEIYIQSISNKQAKDFLAENIPFFECPDKDIEEIYYFRWWTYRKHIKETPEGFIITEFLPDVSWAGKYNGICCPAWFHFREGRWLHEQRYLNDYVYYC
;
A
#
# COMPACT_ATOMS: atom_id res chain seq x y z
N MET A 1 -35.05 52.38 15.32
CA MET A 1 -35.06 51.55 14.10
C MET A 1 -33.63 51.26 13.66
N SER A 2 -32.77 50.54 14.44
CA SER A 2 -31.37 50.32 14.04
C SER A 2 -30.83 48.92 14.37
N ARG A 3 -31.67 47.94 14.81
CA ARG A 3 -31.22 46.58 15.16
C ARG A 3 -31.38 45.55 14.02
N SER A 4 -32.18 45.86 12.98
CA SER A 4 -32.51 44.89 11.94
C SER A 4 -31.37 44.71 10.89
N HIS A 5 -30.60 45.76 10.65
CA HIS A 5 -29.54 45.69 9.61
C HIS A 5 -28.29 44.96 10.05
N THR A 6 -28.01 44.93 11.32
CA THR A 6 -26.83 44.23 11.88
C THR A 6 -26.94 42.71 11.77
N HIS A 7 -28.13 42.16 11.98
CA HIS A 7 -28.35 40.70 11.85
C HIS A 7 -28.29 40.20 10.41
N ILE A 8 -28.72 41.02 9.45
CA ILE A 8 -28.65 40.71 8.01
C ILE A 8 -27.19 40.69 7.55
N PHE A 9 -26.35 41.59 8.09
CA PHE A 9 -24.94 41.68 7.76
C PHE A 9 -24.16 40.45 8.26
N TYR A 10 -24.45 39.96 9.46
CA TYR A 10 -23.84 38.72 9.99
C TYR A 10 -24.32 37.47 9.26
N LEU A 11 -25.56 37.45 8.77
CA LEU A 11 -26.08 36.34 7.97
C LEU A 11 -25.42 36.26 6.59
N LEU A 12 -25.16 37.44 5.98
CA LEU A 12 -24.43 37.52 4.69
C LEU A 12 -22.96 37.13 4.82
N ILE A 13 -22.29 37.51 5.91
CA ILE A 13 -20.90 37.09 6.19
C ILE A 13 -20.82 35.58 6.42
N GLY A 14 -21.79 34.99 7.11
CA GLY A 14 -21.88 33.55 7.33
C GLY A 14 -22.06 32.73 6.03
N LEU A 15 -22.73 33.28 5.03
CA LEU A 15 -22.90 32.61 3.72
C LEU A 15 -21.64 32.66 2.85
N CYS A 16 -20.78 33.65 3.04
CA CYS A 16 -19.52 33.76 2.25
C CYS A 16 -18.43 32.78 2.70
N PHE A 17 -18.57 32.13 3.85
CA PHE A 17 -17.62 31.12 4.36
C PHE A 17 -18.09 29.68 4.15
N SER A 18 -18.98 29.42 3.19
CA SER A 18 -19.18 28.07 2.67
C SER A 18 -17.93 27.67 1.89
N VAL A 19 -16.87 27.32 2.62
CA VAL A 19 -15.71 26.66 2.02
C VAL A 19 -16.24 25.34 1.46
N ASN A 20 -16.31 25.24 0.13
CA ASN A 20 -16.50 23.95 -0.51
C ASN A 20 -15.29 23.09 -0.16
N ILE A 21 -15.36 22.34 0.94
CA ILE A 21 -14.43 21.26 1.22
C ILE A 21 -14.81 20.16 0.24
N GLN A 22 -14.27 20.25 -0.97
CA GLN A 22 -14.24 19.11 -1.86
C GLN A 22 -13.21 18.15 -1.26
N GLY A 23 -13.70 17.10 -0.63
CA GLY A 23 -12.85 15.97 -0.25
C GLY A 23 -12.20 15.46 -1.53
N GLN A 24 -10.88 15.60 -1.67
CA GLN A 24 -10.15 15.02 -2.77
C GLN A 24 -10.20 13.50 -2.59
N ILE A 25 -10.90 12.82 -3.50
CA ILE A 25 -10.89 11.37 -3.55
C ILE A 25 -9.56 10.98 -4.20
N LEU A 26 -8.76 10.20 -3.48
CA LEU A 26 -7.50 9.68 -4.03
C LEU A 26 -7.78 8.86 -5.29
N ASP A 27 -6.97 9.08 -6.31
CA ASP A 27 -7.12 8.40 -7.60
C ASP A 27 -6.63 6.95 -7.50
N ARG A 28 -7.58 6.01 -7.49
CA ARG A 28 -7.27 4.57 -7.47
C ARG A 28 -6.51 4.09 -8.71
N HIS A 29 -6.65 4.80 -9.84
CA HIS A 29 -5.90 4.48 -11.06
C HIS A 29 -4.39 4.69 -10.91
N LEU A 30 -3.97 5.46 -9.90
CA LEU A 30 -2.56 5.71 -9.66
C LEU A 30 -1.79 4.43 -9.33
N SER A 31 -2.37 3.55 -8.50
CA SER A 31 -1.78 2.24 -8.19
C SER A 31 -1.65 1.34 -9.41
N ASP A 32 -2.62 1.39 -10.33
CA ASP A 32 -2.60 0.63 -11.58
C ASP A 32 -1.50 1.10 -12.52
N LEU A 33 -1.32 2.42 -12.63
CA LEU A 33 -0.28 3.02 -13.48
C LEU A 33 1.12 2.62 -13.00
N TYR A 34 1.35 2.68 -11.69
CA TYR A 34 2.64 2.25 -11.11
C TYR A 34 2.86 0.75 -11.23
N ALA A 35 1.83 -0.07 -11.00
CA ALA A 35 1.93 -1.52 -11.19
C ALA A 35 2.31 -1.87 -12.63
N ASP A 36 1.68 -1.23 -13.62
CA ASP A 36 2.02 -1.44 -15.04
C ASP A 36 3.45 -1.03 -15.35
N LYS A 37 3.88 0.13 -14.85
CA LYS A 37 5.24 0.64 -15.04
C LYS A 37 6.28 -0.36 -14.54
N PHE A 38 6.10 -0.89 -13.32
CA PHE A 38 7.05 -1.83 -12.73
C PHE A 38 6.99 -3.21 -13.38
N ASN A 39 5.81 -3.69 -13.73
CA ASN A 39 5.63 -4.95 -14.45
C ASN A 39 6.34 -4.95 -15.83
N GLN A 40 6.32 -3.82 -16.54
CA GLN A 40 7.00 -3.70 -17.83
C GLN A 40 8.54 -3.82 -17.71
N GLN A 41 9.09 -3.48 -16.56
CA GLN A 41 10.52 -3.51 -16.29
C GLN A 41 10.99 -4.84 -15.68
N ASP A 42 10.08 -5.64 -15.15
CA ASP A 42 10.38 -6.88 -14.44
C ASP A 42 10.10 -8.12 -15.29
N LYS A 43 11.09 -8.98 -15.43
CA LYS A 43 10.98 -10.23 -16.20
C LYS A 43 10.35 -11.38 -15.42
N GLU A 44 10.05 -11.19 -14.15
CA GLU A 44 9.49 -12.20 -13.24
C GLU A 44 10.24 -13.55 -13.32
N ILE A 45 11.58 -13.47 -13.26
CA ILE A 45 12.46 -14.65 -13.41
C ILE A 45 12.36 -15.66 -12.27
N TYR A 46 11.81 -15.24 -11.12
CA TYR A 46 11.57 -16.09 -9.95
C TYR A 46 10.07 -16.33 -9.78
N ILE A 47 9.71 -17.54 -9.39
CA ILE A 47 8.33 -17.89 -9.08
C ILE A 47 7.87 -17.11 -7.84
N GLN A 48 6.72 -16.44 -7.94
CA GLN A 48 6.11 -15.64 -6.89
C GLN A 48 4.71 -16.16 -6.61
N SER A 49 4.30 -16.19 -5.33
CA SER A 49 2.94 -16.60 -4.96
C SER A 49 1.90 -15.60 -5.47
N ILE A 50 2.26 -14.31 -5.49
CA ILE A 50 1.45 -13.24 -6.07
C ILE A 50 2.23 -12.69 -7.28
N SER A 51 1.83 -13.11 -8.47
CA SER A 51 2.55 -12.81 -9.73
C SER A 51 2.41 -11.34 -10.16
N ASN A 52 3.24 -10.91 -11.14
CA ASN A 52 3.13 -9.59 -11.73
C ASN A 52 1.74 -9.34 -12.34
N LYS A 53 1.09 -10.38 -12.87
CA LYS A 53 -0.29 -10.29 -13.38
C LYS A 53 -1.29 -9.90 -12.30
N GLN A 54 -1.05 -10.29 -11.05
CA GLN A 54 -1.91 -10.02 -9.89
C GLN A 54 -1.50 -8.74 -9.14
N ALA A 55 -0.42 -8.06 -9.57
CA ALA A 55 0.12 -6.90 -8.86
C ALA A 55 -0.89 -5.75 -8.74
N LYS A 56 -1.68 -5.49 -9.79
CA LYS A 56 -2.72 -4.45 -9.76
C LYS A 56 -3.77 -4.72 -8.70
N ASP A 57 -4.35 -5.91 -8.74
CA ASP A 57 -5.39 -6.31 -7.79
C ASP A 57 -4.84 -6.29 -6.36
N PHE A 58 -3.60 -6.81 -6.17
CA PHE A 58 -2.95 -6.76 -4.88
C PHE A 58 -2.80 -5.33 -4.35
N LEU A 59 -2.28 -4.39 -5.16
CA LEU A 59 -2.11 -3.00 -4.73
C LEU A 59 -3.46 -2.33 -4.48
N ALA A 60 -4.44 -2.52 -5.37
CA ALA A 60 -5.75 -1.91 -5.25
C ALA A 60 -6.52 -2.36 -3.98
N GLU A 61 -6.35 -3.63 -3.59
CA GLU A 61 -7.11 -4.24 -2.49
C GLU A 61 -6.40 -4.16 -1.14
N ASN A 62 -5.06 -4.15 -1.15
CA ASN A 62 -4.30 -4.42 0.07
C ASN A 62 -3.55 -3.24 0.66
N ILE A 63 -3.27 -2.18 -0.09
CA ILE A 63 -2.45 -1.09 0.42
C ILE A 63 -3.26 0.20 0.62
N PRO A 64 -2.87 1.05 1.58
CA PRO A 64 -3.36 2.42 1.62
C PRO A 64 -2.97 3.17 0.35
N PHE A 65 -3.89 3.94 -0.24
CA PHE A 65 -3.56 4.80 -1.36
C PHE A 65 -2.75 6.02 -0.89
N PHE A 66 -1.82 6.45 -1.71
CA PHE A 66 -0.95 7.57 -1.41
C PHE A 66 -0.80 8.46 -2.65
N GLU A 67 -0.99 9.75 -2.47
CA GLU A 67 -0.76 10.76 -3.48
C GLU A 67 0.16 11.83 -2.91
N CYS A 68 1.18 12.20 -3.67
CA CYS A 68 2.18 13.18 -3.25
C CYS A 68 2.50 14.14 -4.41
N PRO A 69 2.66 15.45 -4.14
CA PRO A 69 3.16 16.40 -5.14
C PRO A 69 4.54 16.02 -5.69
N ASP A 70 5.40 15.44 -4.84
CA ASP A 70 6.69 14.89 -5.23
C ASP A 70 6.49 13.47 -5.80
N LYS A 71 6.63 13.37 -7.13
CA LYS A 71 6.36 12.13 -7.85
C LYS A 71 7.43 11.07 -7.64
N ASP A 72 8.64 11.43 -7.25
CA ASP A 72 9.69 10.47 -6.90
C ASP A 72 9.35 9.75 -5.58
N ILE A 73 8.85 10.50 -4.59
CA ILE A 73 8.38 9.91 -3.32
C ILE A 73 7.16 9.01 -3.56
N GLU A 74 6.22 9.46 -4.38
CA GLU A 74 5.03 8.69 -4.73
C GLU A 74 5.40 7.38 -5.43
N GLU A 75 6.33 7.43 -6.41
CA GLU A 75 6.81 6.24 -7.11
C GLU A 75 7.50 5.26 -6.16
N ILE A 76 8.37 5.75 -5.27
CA ILE A 76 9.05 4.93 -4.26
C ILE A 76 8.02 4.24 -3.35
N TYR A 77 6.95 4.94 -2.95
CA TYR A 77 5.89 4.35 -2.13
C TYR A 77 5.25 3.14 -2.81
N TYR A 78 4.78 3.30 -4.07
CA TYR A 78 4.16 2.20 -4.82
C TYR A 78 5.15 1.10 -5.17
N PHE A 79 6.41 1.45 -5.48
CA PHE A 79 7.47 0.49 -5.73
C PHE A 79 7.75 -0.40 -4.51
N ARG A 80 7.75 0.17 -3.30
CA ARG A 80 7.91 -0.60 -2.05
C ARG A 80 6.80 -1.64 -1.90
N TRP A 81 5.56 -1.28 -2.10
CA TRP A 81 4.45 -2.23 -2.01
C TRP A 81 4.46 -3.26 -3.14
N TRP A 82 4.78 -2.83 -4.34
CA TRP A 82 4.92 -3.74 -5.47
C TRP A 82 6.04 -4.77 -5.24
N THR A 83 7.16 -4.39 -4.62
CA THR A 83 8.23 -5.32 -4.23
C THR A 83 7.84 -6.15 -3.02
N TYR A 84 7.21 -5.57 -1.99
CA TYR A 84 6.76 -6.30 -0.80
C TYR A 84 5.90 -7.50 -1.17
N ARG A 85 4.95 -7.32 -2.09
CA ARG A 85 4.13 -8.39 -2.67
C ARG A 85 4.96 -9.58 -3.15
N LYS A 86 6.09 -9.34 -3.82
CA LYS A 86 6.94 -10.38 -4.39
C LYS A 86 7.53 -11.30 -3.32
N HIS A 87 7.69 -10.79 -2.11
CA HIS A 87 8.28 -11.48 -0.98
C HIS A 87 7.24 -12.22 -0.12
N ILE A 88 5.95 -12.02 -0.36
CA ILE A 88 4.89 -12.84 0.24
C ILE A 88 4.90 -14.20 -0.45
N LYS A 89 5.13 -15.25 0.34
CA LYS A 89 5.22 -16.63 -0.14
C LYS A 89 4.15 -17.48 0.52
N GLU A 90 3.32 -18.14 -0.28
CA GLU A 90 2.36 -19.13 0.21
C GLU A 90 3.08 -20.47 0.45
N THR A 91 2.81 -21.07 1.60
CA THR A 91 3.36 -22.37 2.01
C THR A 91 2.24 -23.27 2.51
N PRO A 92 2.46 -24.58 2.67
CA PRO A 92 1.47 -25.47 3.27
C PRO A 92 1.05 -25.09 4.70
N GLU A 93 1.84 -24.27 5.39
CA GLU A 93 1.62 -23.85 6.77
C GLU A 93 1.05 -22.42 6.87
N GLY A 94 0.79 -21.77 5.73
CA GLY A 94 0.31 -20.40 5.66
C GLY A 94 1.29 -19.47 4.93
N PHE A 95 1.04 -18.19 4.98
CA PHE A 95 1.90 -17.20 4.34
C PHE A 95 3.12 -16.88 5.20
N ILE A 96 4.25 -16.68 4.53
CA ILE A 96 5.46 -16.12 5.13
C ILE A 96 5.96 -14.95 4.29
N ILE A 97 6.85 -14.15 4.87
CA ILE A 97 7.56 -13.12 4.12
C ILE A 97 9.03 -13.49 4.08
N THR A 98 9.55 -13.72 2.88
CA THR A 98 10.96 -14.07 2.65
C THR A 98 11.77 -12.86 2.21
N GLU A 99 13.03 -12.78 2.59
CA GLU A 99 13.96 -11.78 2.04
C GLU A 99 14.51 -12.17 0.67
N PHE A 100 14.38 -13.44 0.30
CA PHE A 100 15.06 -13.99 -0.88
C PHE A 100 14.05 -14.47 -1.91
N LEU A 101 14.12 -13.90 -3.12
CA LEU A 101 13.37 -14.46 -4.26
C LEU A 101 14.04 -15.72 -4.81
N PRO A 102 15.38 -15.77 -5.03
CA PRO A 102 16.07 -17.02 -5.32
C PRO A 102 16.19 -17.87 -4.06
N ASP A 103 16.19 -19.18 -4.22
CA ASP A 103 16.49 -20.07 -3.11
C ASP A 103 17.97 -19.94 -2.68
N VAL A 104 18.19 -19.81 -1.37
CA VAL A 104 19.52 -19.75 -0.77
C VAL A 104 19.73 -20.90 0.20
N SER A 105 20.87 -21.58 0.09
CA SER A 105 21.15 -22.83 0.79
C SER A 105 21.23 -22.74 2.31
N TRP A 106 21.39 -21.54 2.85
CA TRP A 106 21.52 -21.28 4.29
C TRP A 106 20.24 -20.71 4.93
N ALA A 107 19.23 -20.38 4.14
CA ALA A 107 17.94 -19.97 4.69
C ALA A 107 17.21 -21.16 5.32
N GLY A 108 16.32 -20.84 6.25
CA GLY A 108 15.45 -21.83 6.89
C GLY A 108 14.40 -22.44 5.98
N LYS A 109 13.44 -23.11 6.58
CA LYS A 109 12.32 -23.72 5.87
C LYS A 109 11.63 -22.68 4.96
N TYR A 110 11.26 -23.09 3.77
CA TYR A 110 10.61 -22.25 2.75
C TYR A 110 11.43 -21.03 2.29
N ASN A 111 12.74 -21.07 2.44
CA ASN A 111 13.63 -19.96 2.10
C ASN A 111 13.39 -18.71 2.99
N GLY A 112 12.96 -18.91 4.22
CA GLY A 112 12.65 -17.84 5.16
C GLY A 112 13.66 -17.74 6.30
N ILE A 113 13.81 -16.55 6.84
CA ILE A 113 14.55 -16.25 8.08
C ILE A 113 13.74 -15.28 8.93
N CYS A 114 13.79 -15.42 10.26
CA CYS A 114 13.03 -14.55 11.15
C CYS A 114 13.80 -13.32 11.65
N CYS A 115 15.10 -13.23 11.34
CA CYS A 115 15.91 -12.10 11.73
C CYS A 115 15.34 -10.73 11.27
N PRO A 116 14.86 -10.57 10.03
CA PRO A 116 14.28 -9.32 9.54
C PRO A 116 12.78 -9.16 9.82
N ALA A 117 12.14 -10.11 10.48
CA ALA A 117 10.69 -10.13 10.69
C ALA A 117 10.13 -8.80 11.23
N TRP A 118 10.88 -8.13 12.11
CA TRP A 118 10.50 -6.82 12.64
C TRP A 118 10.25 -5.78 11.55
N PHE A 119 11.09 -5.74 10.52
CA PHE A 119 10.93 -4.81 9.40
C PHE A 119 9.72 -5.20 8.54
N HIS A 120 9.54 -6.49 8.29
CA HIS A 120 8.39 -7.01 7.56
C HIS A 120 7.06 -6.68 8.26
N PHE A 121 6.99 -6.85 9.59
CA PHE A 121 5.81 -6.49 10.37
C PHE A 121 5.57 -4.98 10.40
N ARG A 122 6.62 -4.17 10.52
CA ARG A 122 6.47 -2.71 10.53
C ARG A 122 5.91 -2.17 9.22
N GLU A 123 6.31 -2.73 8.10
CA GLU A 123 5.82 -2.35 6.78
C GLU A 123 4.44 -2.98 6.53
N GLY A 124 4.35 -4.29 6.66
CA GLY A 124 3.15 -5.05 6.33
C GLY A 124 1.91 -4.77 7.19
N ARG A 125 2.07 -4.15 8.37
CA ARG A 125 0.94 -3.80 9.26
C ARG A 125 -0.12 -2.91 8.61
N TRP A 126 0.20 -2.29 7.50
CA TRP A 126 -0.70 -1.44 6.74
C TRP A 126 -1.46 -2.19 5.63
N LEU A 127 -1.14 -3.48 5.40
CA LEU A 127 -1.91 -4.32 4.50
C LEU A 127 -3.33 -4.51 5.03
N HIS A 128 -4.31 -4.46 4.15
CA HIS A 128 -5.71 -4.71 4.51
C HIS A 128 -5.94 -6.20 4.81
N GLU A 129 -5.33 -7.11 4.03
CA GLU A 129 -5.39 -8.55 4.28
C GLU A 129 -4.38 -8.93 5.38
N GLN A 130 -4.90 -9.04 6.59
CA GLN A 130 -4.10 -9.33 7.78
C GLN A 130 -3.57 -10.77 7.84
N ARG A 131 -4.12 -11.67 7.04
CA ARG A 131 -3.72 -13.08 7.02
C ARG A 131 -2.24 -13.24 6.69
N TYR A 132 -1.69 -12.41 5.81
CA TYR A 132 -0.26 -12.46 5.47
C TYR A 132 0.64 -12.33 6.70
N LEU A 133 0.33 -11.40 7.60
CA LEU A 133 1.13 -11.21 8.81
C LEU A 133 0.74 -12.18 9.92
N ASN A 134 -0.53 -12.54 10.04
CA ASN A 134 -0.99 -13.47 11.05
C ASN A 134 -0.34 -14.84 10.87
N ASP A 135 -0.30 -15.35 9.64
CA ASP A 135 0.37 -16.63 9.33
C ASP A 135 1.89 -16.52 9.59
N TYR A 136 2.50 -15.39 9.20
CA TYR A 136 3.93 -15.17 9.37
C TYR A 136 4.38 -15.13 10.84
N VAL A 137 3.54 -14.62 11.74
CA VAL A 137 3.82 -14.66 13.19
C VAL A 137 4.04 -16.09 13.68
N TYR A 138 3.24 -17.05 13.20
CA TYR A 138 3.37 -18.45 13.61
C TYR A 138 4.58 -19.16 12.99
N TYR A 139 5.09 -18.65 11.89
CA TYR A 139 6.32 -19.15 11.28
C TYR A 139 7.56 -18.73 12.07
N CYS A 140 7.59 -17.51 12.62
CA CYS A 140 8.70 -16.96 13.38
C CYS A 140 8.61 -17.27 14.88
#